data_b05437abaa79eef3d7b7142b12034b26
#
_entry.id   b05437abaa79eef3d7b7142b12034b26
#
_cell.length_a   1.000
_cell.length_b   1.000
_cell.length_c   1.000
_cell.angle_alpha   90.00
_cell.angle_beta   90.00
_cell.angle_gamma   90.00
#
_symmetry.space_group_name_H-M   'P 1'
#
loop_
_entity.id
_entity.type
_entity.pdbx_description
1 polymer ?
#
loop_
_entity_poly.entity_id
_entity_poly.type
_entity_poly.pdbx_seq_one_letter_code
_entity_poly.pdbx_strand_id
1 'polypeptide(L)'
;MKLLFFLPLIPFLVFSQISDRPNVVLFMADDMGMGDTSAYQFYTKNSDDQQVHTPAMEKLANMGMLFTDAHTPSSRCTPTRYGLLTGRYPWRARMKHWVLFGVQGDPLIEEDRPTLATLFRSCGYTTAMVGKWHLGLRYTRSDGRPASGWEDADLTKDVFDGPCDHGFDFARFTSRSHGTSGPDAGTTGTKSGKNKKGSRNTTTQSIGPGHIHNRRIIGATGQGKQLIQTGENAYDLYSLGSRHSDNAIEFLNQHLRNRETSFEPFFLYYPSNANHGPYTVDEEIGGRKIKGAGRMISGDSASIRLDYIYENDVALSRLLTFLEETKDPRRPSRKLIENTIVIFTSDNGGGFRGNAP
;
A
#
# COMPACT_ATOMS: atom_id res chain seq x y z
N MET A 1 5.09 -6.09 73.61
CA MET A 1 4.75 -4.96 72.81
C MET A 1 5.38 -5.16 71.41
N LYS A 2 4.58 -5.61 70.42
CA LYS A 2 5.06 -5.85 69.04
C LYS A 2 4.75 -4.57 68.22
N LEU A 3 5.81 -3.87 67.81
CA LEU A 3 5.68 -2.74 66.89
C LEU A 3 5.43 -3.27 65.47
N LEU A 4 4.23 -3.03 64.92
CA LEU A 4 3.95 -3.24 63.49
C LEU A 4 4.43 -1.97 62.73
N PHE A 5 5.43 -2.16 61.87
CA PHE A 5 5.83 -1.17 60.89
C PHE A 5 4.88 -1.25 59.70
N PHE A 6 4.02 -0.22 59.51
CA PHE A 6 3.29 0.02 58.31
C PHE A 6 4.23 0.68 57.30
N LEU A 7 4.66 -0.05 56.26
CA LEU A 7 5.28 0.56 55.10
C LEU A 7 4.15 1.16 54.23
N PRO A 8 4.16 2.46 53.91
CA PRO A 8 3.22 3.01 52.96
C PRO A 8 3.55 2.49 51.56
N LEU A 9 2.56 1.80 50.93
CA LEU A 9 2.60 1.45 49.51
C LEU A 9 2.47 2.79 48.75
N ILE A 10 3.58 3.34 48.28
CA ILE A 10 3.58 4.45 47.33
C ILE A 10 3.23 3.84 45.98
N PRO A 11 2.09 4.21 45.37
CA PRO A 11 1.78 3.76 44.00
C PRO A 11 2.85 4.40 43.09
N PHE A 12 3.69 3.56 42.50
CA PHE A 12 4.53 3.96 41.37
C PHE A 12 3.59 4.28 40.20
N LEU A 13 3.26 5.54 40.02
CA LEU A 13 2.70 6.05 38.79
C LEU A 13 3.79 5.91 37.74
N VAL A 14 3.68 4.82 36.95
CA VAL A 14 4.46 4.67 35.72
C VAL A 14 3.93 5.72 34.75
N PHE A 15 4.53 6.89 34.74
CA PHE A 15 4.35 7.84 33.66
C PHE A 15 4.95 7.18 32.43
N SER A 16 4.12 6.62 31.57
CA SER A 16 4.51 6.29 30.20
C SER A 16 5.09 7.58 29.60
N GLN A 17 6.38 7.61 29.31
CA GLN A 17 6.98 8.76 28.64
C GLN A 17 6.32 8.87 27.28
N ILE A 18 5.61 9.98 27.07
CA ILE A 18 5.03 10.31 25.75
C ILE A 18 6.17 10.29 24.74
N SER A 19 6.05 9.45 23.72
CA SER A 19 7.09 9.27 22.72
C SER A 19 7.26 10.53 21.86
N ASP A 20 8.47 11.09 21.87
CA ASP A 20 8.85 12.23 21.01
C ASP A 20 9.20 11.80 19.58
N ARG A 21 9.22 10.49 19.31
CA ARG A 21 9.55 9.97 17.98
C ARG A 21 8.52 10.42 16.94
N PRO A 22 8.96 10.79 15.72
CA PRO A 22 8.04 11.21 14.67
C PRO A 22 7.16 10.03 14.21
N ASN A 23 5.97 10.31 13.76
CA ASN A 23 5.22 9.37 12.94
C ASN A 23 5.92 9.20 11.59
N VAL A 24 5.65 8.11 10.91
CA VAL A 24 6.22 7.87 9.57
C VAL A 24 5.13 7.42 8.61
N VAL A 25 5.00 8.12 7.48
CA VAL A 25 4.18 7.71 6.33
C VAL A 25 5.12 7.42 5.18
N LEU A 26 5.09 6.19 4.69
CA LEU A 26 5.83 5.76 3.51
C LEU A 26 4.83 5.45 2.40
N PHE A 27 4.65 6.41 1.49
CA PHE A 27 3.82 6.26 0.29
C PHE A 27 4.67 5.74 -0.87
N MET A 28 4.27 4.62 -1.46
CA MET A 28 4.95 4.03 -2.60
C MET A 28 3.99 3.92 -3.79
N ALA A 29 4.24 4.67 -4.84
CA ALA A 29 3.55 4.50 -6.12
C ALA A 29 4.01 3.20 -6.82
N ASP A 30 3.22 2.73 -7.80
CA ASP A 30 3.50 1.55 -8.61
C ASP A 30 3.78 2.00 -10.05
N ASP A 31 4.90 1.57 -10.65
CA ASP A 31 5.29 1.89 -12.03
C ASP A 31 5.33 3.40 -12.36
N MET A 32 5.77 4.25 -11.45
CA MET A 32 5.86 5.70 -11.63
C MET A 32 7.31 6.17 -11.73
N GLY A 33 7.65 6.88 -12.80
CA GLY A 33 8.97 7.45 -13.01
C GLY A 33 9.08 8.90 -12.52
N MET A 34 10.32 9.40 -12.40
CA MET A 34 10.60 10.81 -12.06
C MET A 34 9.98 11.78 -13.07
N GLY A 35 9.97 11.44 -14.36
CA GLY A 35 9.38 12.25 -15.43
C GLY A 35 7.86 12.22 -15.48
N ASP A 36 7.19 11.51 -14.59
CA ASP A 36 5.73 11.42 -14.57
C ASP A 36 5.08 12.50 -13.68
N THR A 37 5.85 13.21 -12.86
CA THR A 37 5.34 14.20 -11.88
C THR A 37 5.93 15.59 -12.08
N SER A 38 5.10 16.61 -11.95
CA SER A 38 5.53 18.00 -12.00
C SER A 38 6.50 18.40 -10.86
N ALA A 39 6.55 17.62 -9.78
CA ALA A 39 7.50 17.85 -8.70
C ALA A 39 8.99 17.79 -9.15
N TYR A 40 9.28 17.11 -10.27
CA TYR A 40 10.62 17.04 -10.85
C TYR A 40 10.82 17.92 -12.10
N GLN A 41 9.87 18.77 -12.45
CA GLN A 41 9.94 19.61 -13.66
C GLN A 41 11.21 20.47 -13.73
N PHE A 42 11.63 21.07 -12.61
CA PHE A 42 12.83 21.89 -12.56
C PHE A 42 14.11 21.09 -12.86
N TYR A 43 14.10 19.77 -12.59
CA TYR A 43 15.24 18.87 -12.82
C TYR A 43 15.33 18.44 -14.28
N THR A 44 14.21 18.11 -14.90
CA THR A 44 14.15 17.65 -16.29
C THR A 44 14.47 18.76 -17.29
N LYS A 45 14.22 20.03 -16.92
CA LYS A 45 14.48 21.25 -17.72
C LYS A 45 13.86 21.23 -19.12
N ASN A 46 12.92 20.35 -19.37
CA ASN A 46 12.25 20.25 -20.65
C ASN A 46 10.85 20.85 -20.53
N SER A 47 10.63 21.99 -21.24
CA SER A 47 9.33 22.67 -21.23
C SER A 47 8.23 21.87 -21.94
N ASP A 48 8.62 20.90 -22.77
CA ASP A 48 7.71 20.04 -23.53
C ASP A 48 7.39 18.73 -22.79
N ASP A 49 7.88 18.56 -21.56
CA ASP A 49 7.61 17.40 -20.74
C ASP A 49 6.11 17.24 -20.49
N GLN A 50 5.58 16.13 -20.93
CA GLN A 50 4.19 15.74 -20.72
C GLN A 50 3.96 15.21 -19.29
N GLN A 51 4.38 15.98 -18.31
CA GLN A 51 4.22 15.66 -16.90
C GLN A 51 2.82 16.04 -16.43
N VAL A 52 2.27 15.19 -15.56
CA VAL A 52 1.03 15.51 -14.87
C VAL A 52 1.30 16.55 -13.80
N HIS A 53 0.46 17.55 -13.71
CA HIS A 53 0.44 18.49 -12.60
C HIS A 53 0.00 17.74 -11.32
N THR A 54 0.90 17.65 -10.36
CA THR A 54 0.78 16.88 -9.12
C THR A 54 1.03 17.79 -7.91
N PRO A 55 0.07 18.64 -7.55
CA PRO A 55 0.28 19.70 -6.55
C PRO A 55 0.59 19.18 -5.15
N ALA A 56 0.14 18.00 -4.77
CA ALA A 56 0.48 17.42 -3.47
C ALA A 56 1.93 16.92 -3.44
N MET A 57 2.41 16.34 -4.52
CA MET A 57 3.82 15.92 -4.64
C MET A 57 4.74 17.14 -4.68
N GLU A 58 4.36 18.22 -5.40
CA GLU A 58 5.08 19.49 -5.39
C GLU A 58 5.12 20.10 -3.98
N LYS A 59 3.98 20.11 -3.28
CA LYS A 59 3.90 20.59 -1.91
C LYS A 59 4.84 19.82 -1.01
N LEU A 60 4.85 18.48 -1.06
CA LEU A 60 5.74 17.65 -0.27
C LEU A 60 7.20 17.94 -0.58
N ALA A 61 7.57 18.08 -1.87
CA ALA A 61 8.93 18.42 -2.29
C ALA A 61 9.37 19.80 -1.73
N ASN A 62 8.48 20.79 -1.76
CA ASN A 62 8.75 22.14 -1.25
C ASN A 62 8.83 22.21 0.28
N MET A 63 8.13 21.30 1.00
CA MET A 63 8.18 21.23 2.46
C MET A 63 9.42 20.48 2.98
N GLY A 64 10.10 19.73 2.13
CA GLY A 64 11.13 18.81 2.57
C GLY A 64 12.34 18.73 1.62
N MET A 65 12.67 17.54 1.24
CA MET A 65 13.84 17.24 0.41
C MET A 65 13.43 16.41 -0.81
N LEU A 66 13.88 16.83 -1.98
CA LEU A 66 13.71 16.11 -3.24
C LEU A 66 15.03 15.40 -3.60
N PHE A 67 14.96 14.09 -3.83
CA PHE A 67 16.11 13.28 -4.18
C PHE A 67 16.26 13.22 -5.70
N THR A 68 17.38 13.67 -6.23
CA THR A 68 17.69 13.66 -7.68
C THR A 68 18.47 12.43 -8.13
N ASP A 69 18.98 11.64 -7.20
CA ASP A 69 19.78 10.44 -7.44
C ASP A 69 19.42 9.34 -6.43
N ALA A 70 18.15 8.90 -6.45
CA ALA A 70 17.65 7.80 -5.63
C ALA A 70 17.33 6.59 -6.51
N HIS A 71 17.78 5.41 -6.10
CA HIS A 71 17.64 4.18 -6.87
C HIS A 71 16.80 3.15 -6.14
N THR A 72 15.88 2.52 -6.88
CA THR A 72 15.18 1.34 -6.40
C THR A 72 16.08 0.10 -6.51
N PRO A 73 15.93 -0.90 -5.60
CA PRO A 73 16.78 -2.09 -5.64
C PRO A 73 16.50 -3.02 -6.83
N SER A 74 15.45 -2.76 -7.59
CA SER A 74 15.06 -3.49 -8.79
C SER A 74 14.15 -2.65 -9.69
N SER A 75 14.06 -3.03 -10.95
CA SER A 75 13.14 -2.46 -11.94
C SER A 75 11.77 -3.15 -11.98
N ARG A 76 11.37 -3.86 -10.91
CA ARG A 76 10.11 -4.61 -10.82
C ARG A 76 9.54 -4.58 -9.40
N CYS A 77 8.22 -4.69 -9.33
CA CYS A 77 7.44 -4.57 -8.09
C CYS A 77 7.89 -5.52 -6.96
N THR A 78 7.76 -6.84 -7.14
CA THR A 78 8.04 -7.83 -6.09
C THR A 78 9.45 -7.70 -5.51
N PRO A 79 10.53 -7.69 -6.33
CA PRO A 79 11.88 -7.60 -5.79
C PRO A 79 12.17 -6.25 -5.13
N THR A 80 11.60 -5.14 -5.64
CA THR A 80 11.75 -3.83 -4.97
C THR A 80 11.06 -3.81 -3.61
N ARG A 81 9.82 -4.30 -3.53
CA ARG A 81 9.06 -4.36 -2.27
C ARG A 81 9.74 -5.26 -1.24
N TYR A 82 10.31 -6.38 -1.68
CA TYR A 82 11.16 -7.23 -0.84
C TYR A 82 12.37 -6.45 -0.30
N GLY A 83 13.11 -5.78 -1.19
CA GLY A 83 14.29 -5.00 -0.80
C GLY A 83 13.98 -3.88 0.17
N LEU A 84 12.89 -3.13 -0.07
CA LEU A 84 12.44 -2.06 0.81
C LEU A 84 12.11 -2.58 2.21
N LEU A 85 11.28 -3.63 2.28
CA LEU A 85 10.80 -4.12 3.58
C LEU A 85 11.87 -4.88 4.37
N THR A 86 12.79 -5.57 3.70
CA THR A 86 13.78 -6.42 4.38
C THR A 86 15.17 -5.80 4.51
N GLY A 87 15.43 -4.66 3.86
CA GLY A 87 16.77 -4.07 3.77
C GLY A 87 17.79 -4.95 3.02
N ARG A 88 17.30 -5.96 2.28
CA ARG A 88 18.15 -6.94 1.59
C ARG A 88 17.95 -6.87 0.08
N TYR A 89 19.02 -6.81 -0.65
CA TYR A 89 18.92 -6.80 -2.11
C TYR A 89 18.26 -8.06 -2.67
N PRO A 90 17.38 -7.96 -3.67
CA PRO A 90 16.55 -9.06 -4.16
C PRO A 90 17.34 -10.22 -4.76
N TRP A 91 18.53 -9.99 -5.32
CA TRP A 91 19.37 -11.09 -5.84
C TRP A 91 19.86 -12.07 -4.75
N ARG A 92 19.71 -11.72 -3.47
CA ARG A 92 19.98 -12.58 -2.32
C ARG A 92 18.76 -13.37 -1.86
N ALA A 93 17.58 -13.08 -2.42
CA ALA A 93 16.35 -13.79 -2.15
C ALA A 93 16.14 -14.95 -3.13
N ARG A 94 15.15 -15.81 -2.83
CA ARG A 94 14.76 -16.91 -3.71
C ARG A 94 14.36 -16.43 -5.11
N MET A 95 13.65 -15.31 -5.19
CA MET A 95 13.20 -14.70 -6.43
C MET A 95 14.07 -13.47 -6.77
N LYS A 96 15.18 -13.70 -7.45
CA LYS A 96 16.24 -12.71 -7.63
C LYS A 96 15.84 -11.47 -8.42
N HIS A 97 14.97 -11.58 -9.43
CA HIS A 97 14.69 -10.50 -10.38
C HIS A 97 13.30 -10.55 -11.01
N TRP A 98 12.47 -11.53 -10.66
CA TRP A 98 11.13 -11.69 -11.23
C TRP A 98 10.04 -11.24 -10.27
N VAL A 99 8.79 -11.19 -10.74
CA VAL A 99 7.62 -10.91 -9.91
C VAL A 99 6.86 -12.20 -9.61
N LEU A 100 6.09 -12.20 -8.52
CA LEU A 100 5.19 -13.30 -8.20
C LEU A 100 3.99 -13.26 -9.16
N PHE A 101 4.06 -14.12 -10.18
CA PHE A 101 2.95 -14.39 -11.09
C PHE A 101 2.20 -15.62 -10.65
N GLY A 102 0.93 -15.65 -11.02
CA GLY A 102 0.09 -16.81 -10.79
C GLY A 102 -0.43 -16.85 -9.36
N VAL A 103 -1.19 -17.86 -9.12
CA VAL A 103 -2.04 -18.06 -7.96
C VAL A 103 -1.26 -18.54 -6.76
N GLN A 104 -0.15 -19.21 -7.03
CA GLN A 104 0.73 -19.73 -5.99
C GLN A 104 1.46 -18.57 -5.35
N GLY A 105 0.98 -18.24 -4.18
CA GLY A 105 1.52 -17.13 -3.42
C GLY A 105 2.60 -17.55 -2.46
N ASP A 106 3.56 -18.39 -2.87
CA ASP A 106 4.68 -18.74 -1.99
C ASP A 106 5.30 -17.47 -1.41
N PRO A 107 5.27 -17.30 -0.08
CA PRO A 107 5.84 -16.14 0.56
C PRO A 107 7.30 -15.94 0.16
N LEU A 108 7.66 -14.71 -0.18
CA LEU A 108 9.03 -14.39 -0.56
C LEU A 108 9.89 -14.00 0.63
N ILE A 109 9.27 -13.37 1.62
CA ILE A 109 9.97 -13.02 2.87
C ILE A 109 10.12 -14.30 3.67
N GLU A 110 11.34 -14.59 4.07
CA GLU A 110 11.67 -15.74 4.90
C GLU A 110 11.06 -15.56 6.30
N GLU A 111 10.65 -16.65 6.95
CA GLU A 111 9.90 -16.64 8.21
C GLU A 111 10.59 -15.81 9.32
N ASP A 112 11.90 -16.00 9.48
CA ASP A 112 12.71 -15.29 10.50
C ASP A 112 13.27 -13.96 10.02
N ARG A 113 12.86 -13.47 8.85
CA ARG A 113 13.40 -12.26 8.26
C ARG A 113 12.82 -11.01 8.92
N PRO A 114 13.63 -10.21 9.61
CA PRO A 114 13.19 -8.90 10.07
C PRO A 114 12.75 -8.02 8.91
N THR A 115 11.71 -7.25 9.12
CA THR A 115 11.20 -6.28 8.17
C THR A 115 11.26 -4.88 8.74
N LEU A 116 11.10 -3.89 7.88
CA LEU A 116 10.95 -2.50 8.32
C LEU A 116 9.81 -2.36 9.35
N ALA A 117 8.70 -3.08 9.13
CA ALA A 117 7.56 -3.06 10.07
C ALA A 117 7.90 -3.70 11.42
N THR A 118 8.59 -4.85 11.44
CA THR A 118 9.05 -5.45 12.71
C THR A 118 10.01 -4.54 13.45
N LEU A 119 10.87 -3.79 12.74
CA LEU A 119 11.77 -2.82 13.34
C LEU A 119 10.97 -1.66 13.99
N PHE A 120 10.04 -1.04 13.25
CA PHE A 120 9.20 0.02 13.82
C PHE A 120 8.41 -0.47 15.03
N ARG A 121 7.79 -1.66 14.93
CA ARG A 121 7.04 -2.26 16.05
C ARG A 121 7.93 -2.50 17.28
N SER A 122 9.15 -3.00 17.09
CA SER A 122 10.11 -3.18 18.19
C SER A 122 10.55 -1.86 18.85
N CYS A 123 10.40 -0.76 18.11
CA CYS A 123 10.61 0.59 18.61
C CYS A 123 9.35 1.23 19.21
N GLY A 124 8.25 0.49 19.40
CA GLY A 124 7.01 0.99 20.02
C GLY A 124 6.16 1.84 19.08
N TYR A 125 6.17 1.55 17.78
CA TYR A 125 5.24 2.13 16.82
C TYR A 125 4.05 1.20 16.62
N THR A 126 2.86 1.77 16.48
CA THR A 126 1.73 1.08 15.86
C THR A 126 1.96 1.04 14.34
N THR A 127 1.89 -0.14 13.73
CA THR A 127 2.30 -0.33 12.34
C THR A 127 1.12 -0.68 11.45
N ALA A 128 1.01 -0.04 10.28
CA ALA A 128 -0.07 -0.27 9.34
C ALA A 128 0.41 -0.42 7.90
N MET A 129 -0.28 -1.25 7.14
CA MET A 129 -0.12 -1.36 5.70
C MET A 129 -1.47 -1.25 4.99
N VAL A 130 -1.54 -0.40 3.97
CA VAL A 130 -2.74 -0.22 3.14
C VAL A 130 -2.36 -0.17 1.67
N GLY A 131 -2.77 -1.17 0.89
CA GLY A 131 -2.53 -1.21 -0.56
C GLY A 131 -1.98 -2.54 -1.07
N LYS A 132 -1.04 -2.51 -2.01
CA LYS A 132 -0.50 -3.68 -2.71
C LYS A 132 0.60 -4.38 -1.92
N TRP A 133 0.39 -5.66 -1.56
CA TRP A 133 1.40 -6.49 -0.89
C TRP A 133 2.45 -7.05 -1.86
N HIS A 134 2.07 -7.92 -2.73
CA HIS A 134 2.85 -8.53 -3.81
C HIS A 134 4.11 -9.30 -3.36
N LEU A 135 4.09 -9.88 -2.16
CA LEU A 135 5.21 -10.66 -1.59
C LEU A 135 4.83 -12.10 -1.21
N GLY A 136 3.63 -12.54 -1.66
CA GLY A 136 3.12 -13.88 -1.42
C GLY A 136 2.34 -14.02 -0.12
N LEU A 137 1.58 -15.09 -0.04
CA LEU A 137 0.71 -15.45 1.08
C LEU A 137 0.58 -16.97 1.12
N ARG A 138 0.24 -17.52 2.29
CA ARG A 138 -0.23 -18.90 2.44
C ARG A 138 -1.73 -18.90 2.73
N TYR A 139 -2.42 -19.81 2.06
CA TYR A 139 -3.84 -20.06 2.23
C TYR A 139 -4.06 -21.38 2.95
N THR A 140 -5.24 -21.55 3.54
CA THR A 140 -5.63 -22.71 4.32
C THR A 140 -6.80 -23.43 3.65
N ARG A 141 -6.74 -24.76 3.63
CA ARG A 141 -7.83 -25.63 3.16
C ARG A 141 -8.90 -25.78 4.24
N SER A 142 -10.07 -26.31 3.85
CA SER A 142 -11.16 -26.60 4.80
C SER A 142 -10.77 -27.61 5.89
N ASP A 143 -9.85 -28.53 5.58
CA ASP A 143 -9.31 -29.51 6.54
C ASP A 143 -8.18 -28.96 7.43
N GLY A 144 -7.86 -27.66 7.34
CA GLY A 144 -6.85 -26.99 8.14
C GLY A 144 -5.42 -27.13 7.61
N ARG A 145 -5.19 -27.91 6.57
CA ARG A 145 -3.86 -28.06 5.95
C ARG A 145 -3.52 -26.85 5.05
N PRO A 146 -2.23 -26.59 4.81
CA PRO A 146 -1.83 -25.59 3.82
C PRO A 146 -2.43 -25.90 2.46
N ALA A 147 -2.96 -24.87 1.80
CA ALA A 147 -3.42 -24.95 0.42
C ALA A 147 -2.23 -24.80 -0.55
N SER A 148 -2.32 -25.38 -1.74
CA SER A 148 -1.32 -25.21 -2.79
C SER A 148 -1.39 -23.83 -3.43
N GLY A 149 -2.51 -23.17 -3.30
CA GLY A 149 -2.79 -21.81 -3.75
C GLY A 149 -4.16 -21.37 -3.25
N TRP A 150 -4.66 -20.26 -3.73
CA TRP A 150 -5.98 -19.81 -3.33
C TRP A 150 -7.12 -20.67 -3.96
N GLU A 151 -6.85 -21.38 -5.06
CA GLU A 151 -7.84 -22.19 -5.79
C GLU A 151 -8.31 -23.43 -5.04
N ASP A 152 -7.52 -23.98 -4.12
CA ASP A 152 -7.91 -25.08 -3.25
C ASP A 152 -8.10 -24.63 -1.80
N ALA A 153 -8.07 -23.30 -1.57
CA ALA A 153 -8.26 -22.70 -0.27
C ALA A 153 -9.74 -22.61 0.13
N ASP A 154 -9.98 -22.67 1.41
CA ASP A 154 -11.22 -22.25 2.03
C ASP A 154 -11.13 -20.74 2.33
N LEU A 155 -11.88 -19.93 1.57
CA LEU A 155 -11.82 -18.47 1.65
C LEU A 155 -12.45 -17.91 2.94
N THR A 156 -13.01 -18.76 3.79
CA THR A 156 -13.49 -18.39 5.12
C THR A 156 -12.40 -18.48 6.18
N LYS A 157 -11.26 -19.09 5.83
CA LYS A 157 -10.10 -19.26 6.72
C LYS A 157 -9.16 -18.06 6.62
N ASP A 158 -8.34 -17.92 7.66
CA ASP A 158 -7.28 -16.93 7.69
C ASP A 158 -6.18 -17.23 6.66
N VAL A 159 -5.58 -16.17 6.14
CA VAL A 159 -4.34 -16.23 5.36
C VAL A 159 -3.14 -16.00 6.27
N PHE A 160 -2.00 -16.55 5.90
CA PHE A 160 -0.74 -16.48 6.66
C PHE A 160 0.41 -15.99 5.79
N ASP A 161 1.52 -15.66 6.43
CA ASP A 161 2.72 -15.08 5.81
C ASP A 161 2.42 -13.78 5.04
N GLY A 162 1.39 -13.09 5.47
CA GLY A 162 1.01 -11.77 4.98
C GLY A 162 1.60 -10.65 5.82
N PRO A 163 1.13 -9.41 5.60
CA PRO A 163 1.64 -8.23 6.32
C PRO A 163 1.62 -8.39 7.83
N CYS A 164 0.56 -8.99 8.40
CA CYS A 164 0.44 -9.15 9.85
C CYS A 164 1.44 -10.15 10.45
N ASP A 165 1.99 -11.06 9.64
CA ASP A 165 3.04 -12.00 10.08
C ASP A 165 4.42 -11.35 9.98
N HIS A 166 4.53 -10.28 9.20
CA HIS A 166 5.76 -9.54 8.96
C HIS A 166 5.80 -8.16 9.63
N GLY A 167 5.04 -8.00 10.74
CA GLY A 167 5.21 -6.88 11.65
C GLY A 167 4.17 -5.76 11.56
N PHE A 168 3.14 -5.89 10.73
CA PHE A 168 2.05 -4.91 10.67
C PHE A 168 0.91 -5.31 11.64
N ASP A 169 0.46 -4.36 12.46
CA ASP A 169 -0.65 -4.53 13.40
C ASP A 169 -2.01 -4.36 12.70
N PHE A 170 -2.04 -3.55 11.66
CA PHE A 170 -3.20 -3.29 10.81
C PHE A 170 -2.84 -3.49 9.34
N ALA A 171 -3.66 -4.23 8.59
CA ALA A 171 -3.46 -4.42 7.16
C ALA A 171 -4.79 -4.44 6.39
N ARG A 172 -4.88 -3.62 5.32
CA ARG A 172 -5.97 -3.59 4.34
C ARG A 172 -5.34 -3.63 2.96
N PHE A 173 -5.39 -4.77 2.28
CA PHE A 173 -4.50 -4.94 1.14
C PHE A 173 -5.06 -5.83 0.02
N THR A 174 -4.42 -5.72 -1.13
CA THR A 174 -4.52 -6.66 -2.24
C THR A 174 -3.28 -7.56 -2.26
N SER A 175 -3.47 -8.85 -2.53
CA SER A 175 -2.38 -9.85 -2.45
C SER A 175 -1.28 -9.61 -3.48
N ARG A 176 -1.62 -9.02 -4.64
CA ARG A 176 -0.72 -8.78 -5.79
C ARG A 176 -1.01 -7.44 -6.44
N SER A 177 -0.56 -7.26 -7.70
CA SER A 177 -1.04 -6.16 -8.55
C SER A 177 -2.56 -6.21 -8.66
N HIS A 178 -3.20 -5.04 -8.76
CA HIS A 178 -4.65 -4.93 -8.81
C HIS A 178 -5.27 -5.82 -9.90
N GLY A 179 -4.70 -5.84 -11.10
CA GLY A 179 -5.14 -6.69 -12.21
C GLY A 179 -4.95 -8.21 -12.00
N THR A 180 -4.41 -8.65 -10.87
CA THR A 180 -4.18 -10.07 -10.54
C THR A 180 -4.57 -10.45 -9.12
N SER A 181 -5.22 -9.56 -8.39
CA SER A 181 -5.60 -9.80 -6.98
C SER A 181 -7.03 -10.26 -6.79
N GLY A 182 -7.93 -9.97 -7.73
CA GLY A 182 -9.34 -10.29 -7.62
C GLY A 182 -9.85 -11.24 -8.70
N PRO A 183 -11.06 -11.77 -8.53
CA PRO A 183 -11.64 -12.72 -9.48
C PRO A 183 -11.89 -12.12 -10.86
N ASP A 184 -12.17 -10.84 -10.94
CA ASP A 184 -12.40 -10.14 -12.21
C ASP A 184 -11.11 -9.57 -12.82
N ALA A 185 -10.03 -9.66 -12.13
CA ALA A 185 -8.76 -9.07 -12.55
C ALA A 185 -8.28 -9.60 -13.92
N GLY A 186 -8.50 -10.88 -14.18
CA GLY A 186 -8.20 -11.48 -15.47
C GLY A 186 -9.16 -11.09 -16.59
N THR A 187 -10.35 -10.60 -16.26
CA THR A 187 -11.37 -10.32 -17.27
C THR A 187 -11.07 -9.07 -18.07
N THR A 188 -10.36 -8.12 -17.49
CA THR A 188 -9.98 -6.87 -18.17
C THR A 188 -9.04 -7.12 -19.34
N GLY A 189 -8.19 -8.13 -19.25
CA GLY A 189 -7.34 -8.55 -20.37
C GLY A 189 -8.00 -9.50 -21.37
N THR A 190 -9.15 -10.08 -21.04
CA THR A 190 -9.72 -11.21 -21.74
C THR A 190 -11.03 -10.94 -22.45
N LYS A 191 -11.84 -10.01 -21.98
CA LYS A 191 -13.05 -9.59 -22.70
C LYS A 191 -12.74 -8.88 -24.03
N SER A 192 -11.54 -8.38 -24.22
CA SER A 192 -11.04 -7.91 -25.51
C SER A 192 -10.41 -9.02 -26.34
N GLY A 193 -10.47 -10.25 -25.89
CA GLY A 193 -9.83 -11.39 -26.52
C GLY A 193 -10.47 -11.83 -27.81
N LYS A 194 -10.16 -11.16 -28.89
CA LYS A 194 -9.96 -11.89 -30.12
C LYS A 194 -8.68 -12.70 -29.94
N ASN A 195 -8.81 -14.03 -29.90
CA ASN A 195 -7.69 -14.97 -29.84
C ASN A 195 -6.58 -14.58 -30.84
N LYS A 196 -5.58 -13.82 -30.38
CA LYS A 196 -4.34 -13.73 -31.12
C LYS A 196 -3.56 -15.01 -30.81
N LYS A 197 -3.36 -15.85 -31.82
CA LYS A 197 -2.47 -17.01 -31.77
C LYS A 197 -1.15 -16.58 -31.11
N GLY A 198 -0.84 -17.13 -29.93
CA GLY A 198 0.39 -16.84 -29.19
C GLY A 198 0.22 -16.11 -27.85
N SER A 199 -0.96 -15.64 -27.51
CA SER A 199 -1.23 -15.13 -26.16
C SER A 199 -1.38 -16.30 -25.20
N ARG A 200 -0.55 -16.37 -24.17
CA ARG A 200 -0.76 -17.32 -23.07
C ARG A 200 -2.16 -17.07 -22.52
N ASN A 201 -2.98 -18.08 -22.62
CA ASN A 201 -4.39 -18.06 -22.25
C ASN A 201 -4.52 -17.88 -20.74
N THR A 202 -4.56 -16.64 -20.26
CA THR A 202 -4.87 -16.32 -18.87
C THR A 202 -6.38 -16.17 -18.63
N THR A 203 -7.16 -16.72 -19.51
CA THR A 203 -8.46 -16.27 -19.96
C THR A 203 -9.65 -16.56 -19.08
N THR A 204 -9.59 -17.35 -18.05
CA THR A 204 -10.79 -17.69 -17.28
C THR A 204 -10.50 -18.02 -15.81
N GLN A 205 -9.30 -17.80 -15.37
CA GLN A 205 -8.96 -18.08 -14.00
C GLN A 205 -9.09 -16.80 -13.19
N SER A 206 -9.99 -16.82 -12.23
CA SER A 206 -9.91 -15.90 -11.10
C SER A 206 -8.48 -15.92 -10.57
N ILE A 207 -7.83 -14.76 -10.48
CA ILE A 207 -6.40 -14.71 -10.21
C ILE A 207 -6.12 -14.50 -8.72
N GLY A 208 -7.14 -14.13 -7.96
CA GLY A 208 -7.05 -13.96 -6.51
C GLY A 208 -8.40 -13.75 -5.86
N PRO A 209 -8.48 -13.82 -4.53
CA PRO A 209 -9.74 -13.75 -3.81
C PRO A 209 -10.24 -12.32 -3.57
N GLY A 210 -9.49 -11.28 -3.96
CA GLY A 210 -9.87 -9.88 -3.76
C GLY A 210 -9.19 -9.22 -2.57
N HIS A 211 -9.98 -8.52 -1.76
CA HIS A 211 -9.49 -7.76 -0.61
C HIS A 211 -9.19 -8.64 0.60
N ILE A 212 -8.14 -8.28 1.33
CA ILE A 212 -7.76 -8.94 2.58
C ILE A 212 -7.64 -7.88 3.68
N HIS A 213 -8.32 -8.11 4.79
CA HIS A 213 -8.23 -7.30 6.00
C HIS A 213 -7.53 -8.11 7.10
N ASN A 214 -6.34 -7.67 7.49
CA ASN A 214 -5.43 -8.40 8.36
C ASN A 214 -5.14 -9.81 7.82
N ARG A 215 -5.84 -10.83 8.31
CA ARG A 215 -5.74 -12.21 7.83
C ARG A 215 -7.01 -12.70 7.13
N ARG A 216 -8.06 -11.89 7.06
CA ARG A 216 -9.38 -12.31 6.55
C ARG A 216 -9.59 -11.82 5.13
N ILE A 217 -9.99 -12.74 4.27
CA ILE A 217 -10.51 -12.41 2.95
C ILE A 217 -11.90 -11.79 3.14
N ILE A 218 -12.16 -10.68 2.49
CA ILE A 218 -13.45 -9.98 2.54
C ILE A 218 -14.04 -9.80 1.13
N GLY A 219 -15.37 -9.72 1.06
CA GLY A 219 -16.08 -9.57 -0.22
C GLY A 219 -16.08 -10.82 -1.10
N ALA A 220 -15.54 -11.94 -0.61
CA ALA A 220 -15.55 -13.20 -1.30
C ALA A 220 -15.77 -14.37 -0.35
N THR A 221 -16.52 -15.37 -0.78
CA THR A 221 -16.81 -16.59 -0.04
C THR A 221 -16.69 -17.82 -0.95
N GLY A 222 -16.67 -19.01 -0.38
CA GLY A 222 -16.62 -20.28 -1.11
C GLY A 222 -15.25 -20.93 -1.07
N GLN A 223 -15.02 -21.88 -1.98
CA GLN A 223 -13.77 -22.61 -2.09
C GLN A 223 -13.16 -22.39 -3.47
N GLY A 224 -11.96 -21.82 -3.48
CA GLY A 224 -11.16 -21.69 -4.69
C GLY A 224 -11.92 -21.16 -5.90
N LYS A 225 -11.99 -21.98 -6.94
CA LYS A 225 -12.65 -21.63 -8.21
C LYS A 225 -14.17 -21.41 -8.14
N GLN A 226 -14.80 -21.82 -7.04
CA GLN A 226 -16.23 -21.59 -6.77
C GLN A 226 -16.44 -20.32 -5.93
N LEU A 227 -15.53 -19.40 -6.02
CA LEU A 227 -15.57 -18.12 -5.34
C LEU A 227 -16.79 -17.31 -5.79
N ILE A 228 -17.51 -16.78 -4.80
CA ILE A 228 -18.65 -15.89 -5.00
C ILE A 228 -18.28 -14.52 -4.43
N GLN A 229 -18.41 -13.48 -5.24
CA GLN A 229 -18.31 -12.10 -4.81
C GLN A 229 -19.58 -11.66 -4.10
N THR A 230 -19.45 -10.98 -2.98
CA THR A 230 -20.61 -10.58 -2.16
C THR A 230 -20.51 -9.13 -1.67
N GLY A 231 -21.63 -8.41 -1.87
CA GLY A 231 -21.88 -7.09 -1.26
C GLY A 231 -20.91 -6.00 -1.68
N GLU A 232 -20.90 -4.94 -0.90
CA GLU A 232 -20.07 -3.74 -1.10
C GLU A 232 -18.56 -3.97 -1.03
N ASN A 233 -18.14 -5.09 -0.44
CA ASN A 233 -16.75 -5.49 -0.37
C ASN A 233 -16.30 -6.35 -1.55
N ALA A 234 -17.15 -6.57 -2.54
CA ALA A 234 -16.76 -7.22 -3.78
C ALA A 234 -15.56 -6.50 -4.40
N TYR A 235 -14.67 -7.28 -5.04
CA TYR A 235 -13.47 -6.70 -5.64
C TYR A 235 -13.82 -5.92 -6.90
N ASP A 236 -13.54 -4.64 -6.88
CA ASP A 236 -13.71 -3.75 -8.01
C ASP A 236 -12.39 -3.02 -8.31
N LEU A 237 -11.92 -3.15 -9.53
CA LEU A 237 -10.67 -2.54 -10.00
C LEU A 237 -10.73 -1.01 -10.04
N TYR A 238 -11.92 -0.44 -10.27
CA TYR A 238 -12.13 0.98 -10.47
C TYR A 238 -12.44 1.75 -9.17
N SER A 239 -12.33 1.08 -8.01
CA SER A 239 -12.54 1.67 -6.69
C SER A 239 -11.38 1.39 -5.72
N LEU A 240 -10.22 0.99 -6.23
CA LEU A 240 -9.08 0.65 -5.37
C LEU A 240 -8.42 1.89 -4.77
N GLY A 241 -8.30 2.98 -5.54
CA GLY A 241 -7.71 4.22 -5.07
C GLY A 241 -8.51 4.83 -3.91
N SER A 242 -9.84 4.98 -4.08
CA SER A 242 -10.73 5.45 -3.03
C SER A 242 -10.71 4.53 -1.81
N ARG A 243 -10.84 3.22 -2.01
CA ARG A 243 -10.83 2.22 -0.93
C ARG A 243 -9.53 2.24 -0.13
N HIS A 244 -8.37 2.29 -0.77
CA HIS A 244 -7.09 2.36 -0.06
C HIS A 244 -6.94 3.69 0.67
N SER A 245 -7.31 4.79 0.05
CA SER A 245 -7.29 6.10 0.68
C SER A 245 -8.19 6.15 1.91
N ASP A 246 -9.42 5.61 1.83
CA ASP A 246 -10.35 5.51 2.96
C ASP A 246 -9.81 4.63 4.08
N ASN A 247 -9.28 3.46 3.75
CA ASN A 247 -8.67 2.55 4.71
C ASN A 247 -7.47 3.18 5.45
N ALA A 248 -6.68 4.01 4.78
CA ALA A 248 -5.56 4.72 5.40
C ALA A 248 -6.06 5.78 6.41
N ILE A 249 -7.07 6.55 6.02
CA ILE A 249 -7.71 7.53 6.92
C ILE A 249 -8.44 6.81 8.08
N GLU A 250 -9.07 5.66 7.81
CA GLU A 250 -9.68 4.83 8.86
C GLU A 250 -8.63 4.39 9.90
N PHE A 251 -7.49 3.85 9.45
CA PHE A 251 -6.38 3.49 10.34
C PHE A 251 -5.95 4.67 11.22
N LEU A 252 -5.68 5.83 10.61
CA LEU A 252 -5.24 7.02 11.33
C LEU A 252 -6.28 7.46 12.38
N ASN A 253 -7.57 7.45 12.03
CA ASN A 253 -8.64 7.76 12.96
C ASN A 253 -8.76 6.74 14.10
N GLN A 254 -8.64 5.43 13.80
CA GLN A 254 -8.68 4.38 14.82
C GLN A 254 -7.51 4.51 15.78
N HIS A 255 -6.29 4.72 15.25
CA HIS A 255 -5.08 4.91 16.04
C HIS A 255 -5.22 6.09 17.03
N LEU A 256 -5.71 7.23 16.55
CA LEU A 256 -5.86 8.43 17.36
C LEU A 256 -7.00 8.37 18.40
N ARG A 257 -8.05 7.57 18.13
CA ARG A 257 -9.18 7.38 19.05
C ARG A 257 -8.92 6.31 20.12
N ASN A 258 -8.04 5.38 19.85
CA ASN A 258 -7.69 4.32 20.78
C ASN A 258 -6.75 4.89 21.85
N ARG A 259 -7.20 4.89 23.11
CA ARG A 259 -6.43 5.41 24.26
C ARG A 259 -5.13 4.64 24.52
N GLU A 260 -5.03 3.40 24.06
CA GLU A 260 -3.82 2.58 24.20
C GLU A 260 -2.75 2.98 23.19
N THR A 261 -3.14 3.34 21.98
CA THR A 261 -2.21 3.61 20.86
C THR A 261 -2.03 5.10 20.55
N SER A 262 -2.96 5.98 20.95
CA SER A 262 -2.92 7.40 20.58
C SER A 262 -1.67 8.16 21.03
N PHE A 263 -0.95 7.65 22.04
CA PHE A 263 0.31 8.20 22.54
C PHE A 263 1.55 7.51 21.96
N GLU A 264 1.37 6.50 21.11
CA GLU A 264 2.43 5.86 20.36
C GLU A 264 2.61 6.55 19.00
N PRO A 265 3.81 6.58 18.42
CA PRO A 265 3.99 6.96 17.04
C PRO A 265 3.43 5.87 16.12
N PHE A 266 3.01 6.24 14.92
CA PHE A 266 2.59 5.28 13.91
C PHE A 266 3.57 5.20 12.73
N PHE A 267 3.64 4.01 12.13
CA PHE A 267 4.25 3.77 10.82
C PHE A 267 3.16 3.30 9.87
N LEU A 268 2.85 4.10 8.86
CA LEU A 268 1.92 3.77 7.78
C LEU A 268 2.70 3.52 6.49
N TYR A 269 2.71 2.28 6.02
CA TYR A 269 3.16 1.91 4.68
C TYR A 269 1.95 1.90 3.74
N TYR A 270 1.97 2.80 2.74
CA TYR A 270 0.91 2.95 1.75
C TYR A 270 1.44 2.60 0.35
N PRO A 271 1.55 1.32 0.00
CA PRO A 271 1.91 0.89 -1.35
C PRO A 271 0.69 0.94 -2.26
N SER A 272 0.57 2.01 -3.04
CA SER A 272 -0.50 2.20 -4.01
C SER A 272 -0.49 1.12 -5.11
N ASN A 273 -1.63 0.88 -5.75
CA ASN A 273 -1.75 0.12 -6.99
C ASN A 273 -1.65 1.02 -8.25
N ALA A 274 -1.84 2.32 -8.11
CA ALA A 274 -1.67 3.28 -9.19
C ALA A 274 -0.17 3.55 -9.36
N ASN A 275 0.37 3.54 -10.51
CA ASN A 275 -0.01 3.72 -11.89
C ASN A 275 0.21 2.43 -12.74
N HIS A 276 0.15 1.25 -12.15
CA HIS A 276 0.36 -0.03 -12.84
C HIS A 276 -0.80 -0.35 -13.81
N GLY A 277 -0.49 -0.88 -14.97
CA GLY A 277 -1.52 -1.32 -15.92
C GLY A 277 -2.21 -2.64 -15.52
N PRO A 278 -3.49 -2.85 -15.84
CA PRO A 278 -4.36 -1.97 -16.63
C PRO A 278 -4.72 -0.68 -15.86
N TYR A 279 -4.89 0.42 -16.60
CA TYR A 279 -5.20 1.71 -16.00
C TYR A 279 -6.68 1.78 -15.61
N THR A 280 -6.97 1.40 -14.38
CA THR A 280 -8.32 1.32 -13.82
C THR A 280 -8.53 2.44 -12.83
N VAL A 281 -8.59 3.66 -13.37
CA VAL A 281 -8.68 4.90 -12.62
C VAL A 281 -10.00 5.00 -11.90
N ASP A 282 -9.95 5.41 -10.64
CA ASP A 282 -11.11 5.69 -9.81
C ASP A 282 -11.90 6.90 -10.36
N GLU A 283 -13.19 6.96 -10.15
CA GLU A 283 -14.00 8.15 -10.52
C GLU A 283 -13.67 9.32 -9.59
N GLU A 284 -13.54 9.04 -8.29
CA GLU A 284 -13.23 10.05 -7.27
C GLU A 284 -12.54 9.46 -6.04
N ILE A 285 -11.80 10.29 -5.32
CA ILE A 285 -11.23 9.98 -4.00
C ILE A 285 -11.58 11.08 -3.01
N GLY A 286 -12.34 10.75 -1.97
CA GLY A 286 -12.72 11.70 -0.92
C GLY A 286 -13.47 12.92 -1.47
N GLY A 287 -14.33 12.73 -2.45
CA GLY A 287 -15.11 13.79 -3.11
C GLY A 287 -14.33 14.57 -4.18
N ARG A 288 -13.06 14.26 -4.41
CA ARG A 288 -12.27 14.89 -5.49
C ARG A 288 -12.28 13.99 -6.73
N LYS A 289 -12.76 14.52 -7.83
CA LYS A 289 -12.79 13.85 -9.13
C LYS A 289 -11.38 13.46 -9.58
N ILE A 290 -11.20 12.25 -10.10
CA ILE A 290 -9.93 11.71 -10.61
C ILE A 290 -10.01 11.52 -12.13
N LYS A 291 -10.86 10.63 -12.56
CA LYS A 291 -10.96 10.26 -13.98
C LYS A 291 -11.34 11.47 -14.86
N GLY A 292 -10.48 11.75 -15.81
CA GLY A 292 -10.61 12.93 -16.69
C GLY A 292 -10.34 14.27 -15.98
N ALA A 293 -9.81 14.25 -14.76
CA ALA A 293 -9.46 15.46 -14.00
C ALA A 293 -7.97 15.77 -14.00
N GLY A 294 -7.10 14.80 -14.30
CA GLY A 294 -5.68 15.04 -14.47
C GLY A 294 -5.43 16.10 -15.55
N ARG A 295 -4.41 16.93 -15.32
CA ARG A 295 -3.95 17.94 -16.29
C ARG A 295 -2.45 17.85 -16.43
N MET A 296 -1.97 18.02 -17.63
CA MET A 296 -0.54 18.24 -17.86
C MET A 296 -0.14 19.64 -17.38
N ILE A 297 1.13 19.87 -17.20
CA ILE A 297 1.65 21.19 -16.82
C ILE A 297 1.24 22.25 -17.85
N SER A 298 1.12 21.89 -19.14
CA SER A 298 0.59 22.74 -20.21
C SER A 298 -0.88 23.15 -20.00
N GLY A 299 -1.62 22.48 -19.10
CA GLY A 299 -3.06 22.66 -18.92
C GLY A 299 -3.92 21.71 -19.75
N ASP A 300 -3.31 20.95 -20.67
CA ASP A 300 -4.02 19.99 -21.51
C ASP A 300 -4.58 18.83 -20.67
N SER A 301 -5.61 18.16 -21.21
CA SER A 301 -6.18 16.98 -20.56
C SER A 301 -5.18 15.84 -20.55
N ALA A 302 -5.05 15.19 -19.40
CA ALA A 302 -4.21 14.02 -19.24
C ALA A 302 -4.84 12.78 -19.92
N SER A 303 -3.99 11.85 -20.31
CA SER A 303 -4.44 10.51 -20.71
C SER A 303 -4.91 9.71 -19.48
N ILE A 304 -5.62 8.59 -19.70
CA ILE A 304 -6.07 7.74 -18.61
C ILE A 304 -4.90 7.22 -17.72
N ARG A 305 -3.71 7.02 -18.30
CA ARG A 305 -2.51 6.70 -17.54
C ARG A 305 -2.11 7.86 -16.62
N LEU A 306 -2.18 9.07 -17.12
CA LEU A 306 -1.81 10.25 -16.38
C LEU A 306 -2.85 10.61 -15.32
N ASP A 307 -4.14 10.36 -15.57
CA ASP A 307 -5.18 10.40 -14.54
C ASP A 307 -4.86 9.44 -13.39
N TYR A 308 -4.28 8.27 -13.71
CA TYR A 308 -3.92 7.28 -12.70
C TYR A 308 -2.71 7.72 -11.85
N ILE A 309 -1.80 8.53 -12.41
CA ILE A 309 -0.75 9.22 -11.65
C ILE A 309 -1.37 10.29 -10.75
N TYR A 310 -2.32 11.06 -11.27
CA TYR A 310 -3.05 12.08 -10.51
C TYR A 310 -3.84 11.46 -9.35
N GLU A 311 -4.29 10.22 -9.48
CA GLU A 311 -4.89 9.44 -8.38
C GLU A 311 -3.96 9.33 -7.17
N ASN A 312 -2.67 9.04 -7.40
CA ASN A 312 -1.66 9.04 -6.34
C ASN A 312 -1.48 10.42 -5.68
N ASP A 313 -1.51 11.48 -6.48
CA ASP A 313 -1.40 12.84 -5.96
C ASP A 313 -2.59 13.21 -5.06
N VAL A 314 -3.80 12.84 -5.46
CA VAL A 314 -5.00 13.08 -4.64
C VAL A 314 -4.99 12.26 -3.37
N ALA A 315 -4.58 10.99 -3.43
CA ALA A 315 -4.44 10.15 -2.23
C ALA A 315 -3.39 10.73 -1.26
N LEU A 316 -2.24 11.19 -1.78
CA LEU A 316 -1.22 11.88 -1.00
C LEU A 316 -1.76 13.20 -0.40
N SER A 317 -2.46 14.01 -1.21
CA SER A 317 -3.09 15.26 -0.76
C SER A 317 -3.99 15.02 0.44
N ARG A 318 -4.79 13.95 0.39
CA ARG A 318 -5.72 13.61 1.47
C ARG A 318 -5.00 13.23 2.76
N LEU A 319 -3.90 12.48 2.67
CA LEU A 319 -3.04 12.16 3.83
C LEU A 319 -2.39 13.41 4.40
N LEU A 320 -1.82 14.28 3.57
CA LEU A 320 -1.19 15.52 4.01
C LEU A 320 -2.22 16.44 4.70
N THR A 321 -3.40 16.61 4.11
CA THR A 321 -4.50 17.39 4.71
C THR A 321 -4.90 16.84 6.08
N PHE A 322 -5.05 15.52 6.20
CA PHE A 322 -5.36 14.89 7.49
C PHE A 322 -4.29 15.21 8.56
N LEU A 323 -3.02 15.11 8.20
CA LEU A 323 -1.91 15.39 9.11
C LEU A 323 -1.83 16.88 9.49
N GLU A 324 -2.15 17.78 8.56
CA GLU A 324 -2.14 19.23 8.76
C GLU A 324 -3.32 19.74 9.62
N GLU A 325 -4.47 19.09 9.51
CA GLU A 325 -5.67 19.51 10.21
C GLU A 325 -5.80 18.88 11.59
N THR A 326 -5.21 17.70 11.80
CA THR A 326 -5.35 16.92 13.03
C THR A 326 -4.30 17.29 14.07
N LYS A 327 -4.75 17.51 15.32
CA LYS A 327 -3.83 17.73 16.45
C LYS A 327 -3.11 16.44 16.83
N ASP A 328 -1.83 16.55 17.16
CA ASP A 328 -1.06 15.44 17.73
C ASP A 328 -1.49 15.22 19.20
N PRO A 329 -2.09 14.07 19.55
CA PRO A 329 -2.50 13.81 20.94
C PRO A 329 -1.32 13.77 21.91
N ARG A 330 -0.11 13.50 21.41
CA ARG A 330 1.14 13.53 22.21
C ARG A 330 1.61 14.96 22.47
N ARG A 331 1.22 15.91 21.62
CA ARG A 331 1.58 17.33 21.66
C ARG A 331 0.38 18.20 21.24
N PRO A 332 -0.64 18.38 22.10
CA PRO A 332 -1.92 18.99 21.69
C PRO A 332 -1.84 20.42 21.14
N SER A 333 -0.70 21.11 21.35
CA SER A 333 -0.43 22.44 20.76
C SER A 333 0.04 22.37 19.30
N ARG A 334 0.36 21.19 18.79
CA ARG A 334 0.89 20.97 17.44
C ARG A 334 -0.04 20.14 16.59
N LYS A 335 0.16 20.21 15.29
CA LYS A 335 -0.47 19.33 14.31
C LYS A 335 0.38 18.07 14.09
N LEU A 336 -0.24 16.98 13.63
CA LEU A 336 0.48 15.74 13.33
C LEU A 336 1.61 15.95 12.32
N ILE A 337 1.39 16.79 11.31
CA ILE A 337 2.39 17.07 10.24
C ILE A 337 3.70 17.59 10.83
N GLU A 338 3.67 18.32 11.93
CA GLU A 338 4.87 18.91 12.57
C GLU A 338 5.78 17.85 13.24
N ASN A 339 5.27 16.64 13.43
CA ASN A 339 6.02 15.51 13.98
C ASN A 339 5.77 14.23 13.15
N THR A 340 5.71 14.37 11.84
CA THR A 340 5.54 13.25 10.91
C THR A 340 6.54 13.36 9.77
N ILE A 341 7.27 12.27 9.52
CA ILE A 341 8.10 12.10 8.31
C ILE A 341 7.21 11.51 7.24
N VAL A 342 7.03 12.24 6.14
CA VAL A 342 6.29 11.74 4.97
C VAL A 342 7.29 11.49 3.85
N ILE A 343 7.33 10.26 3.35
CA ILE A 343 8.20 9.81 2.26
C ILE A 343 7.30 9.40 1.10
N PHE A 344 7.49 10.01 -0.06
CA PHE A 344 6.90 9.56 -1.31
C PHE A 344 7.98 8.94 -2.20
N THR A 345 7.72 7.74 -2.71
CA THR A 345 8.63 7.00 -3.61
C THR A 345 7.84 6.18 -4.62
N SER A 346 8.54 5.52 -5.55
CA SER A 346 7.96 4.52 -6.44
C SER A 346 8.73 3.20 -6.32
N ASP A 347 8.07 2.08 -6.63
CA ASP A 347 8.75 0.78 -6.60
C ASP A 347 9.66 0.56 -7.81
N ASN A 348 9.33 1.14 -8.94
CA ASN A 348 10.16 1.18 -10.15
C ASN A 348 9.68 2.30 -11.07
N GLY A 349 10.38 2.52 -12.19
CA GLY A 349 9.99 3.49 -13.20
C GLY A 349 8.77 3.05 -14.01
N GLY A 350 8.16 4.00 -14.72
CA GLY A 350 7.04 3.76 -15.62
C GLY A 350 7.41 2.79 -16.74
N GLY A 351 6.50 1.89 -17.09
CA GLY A 351 6.70 0.98 -18.20
C GLY A 351 6.74 1.72 -19.54
N PHE A 352 7.86 1.64 -20.24
CA PHE A 352 7.98 2.05 -21.62
C PHE A 352 7.11 1.12 -22.47
N ARG A 353 5.85 1.42 -22.65
CA ARG A 353 5.10 0.95 -23.81
C ARG A 353 5.09 2.11 -24.79
N GLY A 354 5.87 1.98 -25.85
CA GLY A 354 5.99 2.99 -26.90
C GLY A 354 4.68 3.23 -27.65
N ASN A 355 3.77 3.85 -26.99
CA ASN A 355 2.63 4.60 -27.45
C ASN A 355 2.37 5.61 -26.32
N ALA A 356 3.27 6.55 -26.18
CA ALA A 356 2.90 7.85 -25.68
C ALA A 356 2.01 8.50 -26.75
N PRO A 357 1.14 9.38 -26.36
CA PRO A 357 -0.23 9.63 -26.72
C PRO A 357 -0.55 9.58 -28.15
#